data_c9eb44ce7b9eb1a6b3db9511871842f4
#
_entry.id   c9eb44ce7b9eb1a6b3db9511871842f4
#
_cell.length_a   1.000
_cell.length_b   1.000
_cell.length_c   1.000
_cell.angle_alpha   90.00
_cell.angle_beta   90.00
_cell.angle_gamma   90.00
#
_symmetry.space_group_name_H-M   'P 1'
#
loop_
_entity.id
_entity.type
_entity.pdbx_description
1 polymer ?
#
loop_
_entity_poly.entity_id
_entity_poly.type
_entity_poly.pdbx_seq_one_letter_code
_entity_poly.pdbx_strand_id
1 'polypeptide(L)'
;PAQPKSRRRRISEDEIQKILKAHNYEIGQVPLTMEQYIAWAFLFAIETTMRQGEILDIERCNIHKDYIHLPDTKNGDSRDVPLTENAKQLLMLIPNNGSKKLLDIQQSSLQNMFGDRIKKLKIHDLHFHDTRHEGISRMVNLRKVSVEVLMKITGHKSPKILINIYYNPTVSEIGEMLNGSS
;
A
#
# COMPACT_ATOMS: atom_id res chain seq x y z
N PRO A 1 19.92 8.76 -21.68
CA PRO A 1 18.62 9.17 -21.14
C PRO A 1 18.64 9.00 -19.63
N ALA A 2 18.41 10.11 -18.88
CA ALA A 2 18.38 10.06 -17.43
C ALA A 2 17.26 9.11 -16.99
N GLN A 3 17.57 8.16 -16.11
CA GLN A 3 16.55 7.31 -15.51
C GLN A 3 15.57 8.23 -14.76
N PRO A 4 14.25 8.01 -14.88
CA PRO A 4 13.28 8.82 -14.15
C PRO A 4 13.60 8.73 -12.66
N LYS A 5 13.73 9.89 -11.99
CA LYS A 5 13.94 9.94 -10.54
C LYS A 5 12.86 9.12 -9.87
N SER A 6 13.26 8.17 -9.04
CA SER A 6 12.30 7.37 -8.26
C SER A 6 11.44 8.30 -7.45
N ARG A 7 10.14 8.07 -7.52
CA ARG A 7 9.13 8.86 -6.83
C ARG A 7 9.28 8.65 -5.31
N ARG A 8 9.30 9.75 -4.53
CA ARG A 8 9.44 9.73 -3.06
C ARG A 8 8.29 10.41 -2.35
N ARG A 9 7.14 10.51 -3.02
CA ARG A 9 5.97 11.19 -2.50
C ARG A 9 5.42 10.43 -1.30
N ARG A 10 5.37 11.11 -0.13
CA ARG A 10 4.74 10.61 1.10
C ARG A 10 3.28 11.07 1.14
N ILE A 11 2.46 10.36 1.88
CA ILE A 11 1.06 10.70 2.09
C ILE A 11 0.88 11.07 3.56
N SER A 12 0.49 12.32 3.82
CA SER A 12 0.27 12.77 5.20
C SER A 12 -1.04 12.23 5.76
N GLU A 13 -1.15 12.19 7.07
CA GLU A 13 -2.39 11.77 7.74
C GLU A 13 -3.56 12.69 7.39
N ASP A 14 -3.33 13.99 7.26
CA ASP A 14 -4.34 14.97 6.79
C ASP A 14 -4.83 14.65 5.37
N GLU A 15 -3.94 14.27 4.47
CA GLU A 15 -4.32 13.85 3.12
C GLU A 15 -5.14 12.56 3.14
N ILE A 16 -4.75 11.59 3.99
CA ILE A 16 -5.52 10.34 4.15
C ILE A 16 -6.95 10.69 4.59
N GLN A 17 -7.12 11.49 5.63
CA GLN A 17 -8.44 11.87 6.13
C GLN A 17 -9.27 12.62 5.08
N LYS A 18 -8.67 13.54 4.32
CA LYS A 18 -9.34 14.24 3.20
C LYS A 18 -9.80 13.27 2.11
N ILE A 19 -8.96 12.30 1.76
CA ILE A 19 -9.27 11.28 0.74
C ILE A 19 -10.43 10.41 1.22
N LEU A 20 -10.40 9.92 2.45
CA LEU A 20 -11.48 9.09 3.00
C LEU A 20 -12.80 9.85 3.01
N LYS A 21 -12.80 11.09 3.50
CA LYS A 21 -13.98 11.94 3.52
C LYS A 21 -14.53 12.20 2.11
N ALA A 22 -13.67 12.43 1.12
CA ALA A 22 -14.09 12.66 -0.27
C ALA A 22 -14.72 11.41 -0.91
N HIS A 23 -14.42 10.22 -0.41
CA HIS A 23 -15.04 8.96 -0.82
C HIS A 23 -16.21 8.54 0.10
N ASN A 24 -16.65 9.40 1.02
CA ASN A 24 -17.69 9.13 2.03
C ASN A 24 -17.39 7.81 2.80
N TYR A 25 -16.15 7.64 3.24
CA TYR A 25 -15.69 6.45 3.93
C TYR A 25 -15.05 6.80 5.27
N GLU A 26 -15.40 6.03 6.30
CA GLU A 26 -14.80 6.10 7.63
C GLU A 26 -14.05 4.79 7.94
N ILE A 27 -12.94 4.89 8.68
CA ILE A 27 -12.16 3.71 9.08
C ILE A 27 -13.03 2.81 9.96
N GLY A 28 -13.08 1.53 9.60
CA GLY A 28 -13.91 0.55 10.30
C GLY A 28 -15.32 0.38 9.72
N GLN A 29 -15.70 1.19 8.74
CA GLN A 29 -16.97 1.06 8.04
C GLN A 29 -16.91 -0.06 6.99
N VAL A 30 -18.00 -0.83 6.88
CA VAL A 30 -18.22 -1.75 5.76
C VAL A 30 -18.44 -0.94 4.48
N PRO A 31 -17.64 -1.11 3.43
CA PRO A 31 -17.84 -0.39 2.17
C PRO A 31 -19.09 -0.90 1.46
N LEU A 32 -19.97 0.00 1.02
CA LEU A 32 -21.24 -0.31 0.35
C LEU A 32 -21.29 0.23 -1.09
N THR A 33 -20.48 1.23 -1.41
CA THR A 33 -20.44 1.87 -2.72
C THR A 33 -19.07 1.73 -3.37
N MET A 34 -18.99 1.88 -4.69
CA MET A 34 -17.72 1.85 -5.43
C MET A 34 -16.70 2.85 -4.85
N GLU A 35 -17.14 4.07 -4.51
CA GLU A 35 -16.29 5.08 -3.87
C GLU A 35 -15.70 4.59 -2.56
N GLN A 36 -16.50 3.95 -1.73
CA GLN A 36 -16.06 3.43 -0.43
C GLN A 36 -15.12 2.23 -0.60
N TYR A 37 -15.34 1.37 -1.58
CA TYR A 37 -14.40 0.29 -1.91
C TYR A 37 -13.05 0.83 -2.40
N ILE A 38 -13.04 1.95 -3.13
CA ILE A 38 -11.77 2.61 -3.55
C ILE A 38 -11.02 3.16 -2.35
N ALA A 39 -11.71 3.80 -1.40
CA ALA A 39 -11.11 4.28 -0.15
C ALA A 39 -10.59 3.12 0.71
N TRP A 40 -11.33 2.03 0.81
CA TRP A 40 -10.87 0.81 1.45
C TRP A 40 -9.59 0.27 0.79
N ALA A 41 -9.57 0.16 -0.55
CA ALA A 41 -8.41 -0.32 -1.29
C ALA A 41 -7.19 0.60 -1.10
N PHE A 42 -7.41 1.90 -0.98
CA PHE A 42 -6.36 2.88 -0.68
C PHE A 42 -5.72 2.62 0.69
N LEU A 43 -6.51 2.42 1.74
CA LEU A 43 -6.01 2.08 3.08
C LEU A 43 -5.31 0.71 3.08
N PHE A 44 -5.90 -0.27 2.43
CA PHE A 44 -5.35 -1.62 2.34
C PHE A 44 -4.01 -1.65 1.60
N ALA A 45 -3.86 -0.82 0.56
CA ALA A 45 -2.61 -0.65 -0.16
C ALA A 45 -1.48 -0.08 0.72
N ILE A 46 -1.80 0.88 1.60
CA ILE A 46 -0.83 1.44 2.56
C ILE A 46 -0.39 0.36 3.57
N GLU A 47 -1.32 -0.43 4.10
CA GLU A 47 -1.03 -1.44 5.11
C GLU A 47 -0.24 -2.64 4.57
N THR A 48 -0.51 -3.05 3.33
CA THR A 48 0.07 -4.26 2.73
C THR A 48 1.23 -3.99 1.78
N THR A 49 1.40 -2.75 1.35
CA THR A 49 2.32 -2.35 0.27
C THR A 49 2.06 -3.03 -1.08
N MET A 50 0.91 -3.68 -1.25
CA MET A 50 0.53 -4.34 -2.49
C MET A 50 0.35 -3.34 -3.62
N ARG A 51 0.60 -3.79 -4.85
CA ARG A 51 0.28 -3.00 -6.05
C ARG A 51 -1.23 -3.00 -6.27
N GLN A 52 -1.74 -1.94 -6.89
CA GLN A 52 -3.16 -1.81 -7.21
C GLN A 52 -3.72 -3.06 -7.91
N GLY A 53 -3.05 -3.54 -8.96
CA GLY A 53 -3.48 -4.75 -9.69
C GLY A 53 -3.48 -5.99 -8.80
N GLU A 54 -2.50 -6.14 -7.92
CA GLU A 54 -2.44 -7.26 -6.98
C GLU A 54 -3.65 -7.26 -6.02
N ILE A 55 -4.06 -6.08 -5.53
CA ILE A 55 -5.23 -5.93 -4.65
C ILE A 55 -6.51 -6.31 -5.40
N LEU A 56 -6.67 -5.85 -6.64
CA LEU A 56 -7.85 -6.13 -7.47
C LEU A 56 -7.91 -7.59 -7.93
N ASP A 57 -6.79 -8.29 -7.94
CA ASP A 57 -6.70 -9.70 -8.33
C ASP A 57 -6.71 -10.67 -7.14
N ILE A 58 -6.90 -10.19 -5.91
CA ILE A 58 -7.03 -11.07 -4.73
C ILE A 58 -8.25 -11.98 -4.92
N GLU A 59 -7.99 -13.28 -4.90
CA GLU A 59 -9.04 -14.30 -4.77
C GLU A 59 -9.22 -14.67 -3.31
N ARG A 60 -10.47 -14.90 -2.91
CA ARG A 60 -10.80 -15.23 -1.50
C ARG A 60 -10.13 -16.50 -0.98
N CYS A 61 -9.91 -17.50 -1.86
CA CYS A 61 -9.20 -18.72 -1.52
C CYS A 61 -7.71 -18.51 -1.20
N ASN A 62 -7.14 -17.38 -1.63
CA ASN A 62 -5.74 -17.02 -1.36
C ASN A 62 -5.55 -16.19 -0.08
N ILE A 63 -6.64 -15.90 0.64
CA ILE A 63 -6.60 -15.18 1.91
C ILE A 63 -6.47 -16.20 3.04
N HIS A 64 -5.35 -16.18 3.71
CA HIS A 64 -5.05 -17.01 4.88
C HIS A 64 -5.12 -16.17 6.16
N LYS A 65 -5.02 -16.82 7.32
CA LYS A 65 -5.13 -16.16 8.63
C LYS A 65 -4.13 -14.99 8.78
N ASP A 66 -2.89 -15.17 8.34
CA ASP A 66 -1.80 -14.25 8.61
C ASP A 66 -1.12 -13.69 7.35
N TYR A 67 -1.55 -14.10 6.17
CA TYR A 67 -0.99 -13.66 4.89
C TYR A 67 -1.97 -13.81 3.73
N ILE A 68 -1.70 -13.12 2.64
CA ILE A 68 -2.35 -13.34 1.34
C ILE A 68 -1.32 -13.95 0.39
N HIS A 69 -1.67 -15.10 -0.19
CA HIS A 69 -0.88 -15.71 -1.26
C HIS A 69 -1.14 -14.98 -2.58
N LEU A 70 -0.08 -14.44 -3.19
CA LEU A 70 -0.13 -13.92 -4.55
C LEU A 70 0.49 -14.97 -5.47
N PRO A 71 -0.33 -15.69 -6.24
CA PRO A 71 0.18 -16.67 -7.18
C PRO A 71 1.02 -16.02 -8.27
N ASP A 72 1.12 -15.97 -9.35
CA ASP A 72 1.98 -15.29 -10.30
C ASP A 72 1.80 -13.78 -10.31
N THR A 73 2.87 -13.04 -10.01
CA THR A 73 2.91 -11.60 -10.27
C THR A 73 3.43 -11.36 -11.69
N LYS A 74 3.12 -10.21 -12.29
CA LYS A 74 3.64 -9.81 -13.63
C LYS A 74 5.17 -9.93 -13.77
N ASN A 75 5.90 -10.08 -12.66
CA ASN A 75 7.34 -10.27 -12.62
C ASN A 75 7.76 -11.75 -12.40
N GLY A 76 6.81 -12.68 -12.44
CA GLY A 76 7.06 -14.10 -12.54
C GLY A 76 7.30 -14.86 -11.23
N ASP A 77 7.18 -14.23 -10.06
CA ASP A 77 7.37 -14.92 -8.79
C ASP A 77 6.11 -14.81 -7.92
N SER A 78 5.64 -15.95 -7.41
CA SER A 78 4.63 -15.98 -6.36
C SER A 78 5.22 -15.46 -5.06
N ARG A 79 4.42 -14.87 -4.21
CA ARG A 79 4.84 -14.47 -2.87
C ARG A 79 3.67 -14.41 -1.89
N ASP A 80 4.01 -14.50 -0.62
CA ASP A 80 3.09 -14.31 0.48
C ASP A 80 3.26 -12.90 1.06
N VAL A 81 2.16 -12.18 1.15
CA VAL A 81 2.11 -10.83 1.75
C VAL A 81 1.59 -10.96 3.17
N PRO A 82 2.42 -10.75 4.21
CA PRO A 82 1.98 -10.85 5.59
C PRO A 82 0.98 -9.74 5.92
N LEU A 83 0.01 -10.07 6.76
CA LEU A 83 -1.05 -9.17 7.17
C LEU A 83 -0.77 -8.58 8.55
N THR A 84 -0.78 -7.25 8.64
CA THR A 84 -0.85 -6.53 9.91
C THR A 84 -2.23 -6.70 10.53
N GLU A 85 -2.38 -6.42 11.82
CA GLU A 85 -3.69 -6.44 12.46
C GLU A 85 -4.67 -5.47 11.80
N ASN A 86 -4.20 -4.28 11.38
CA ASN A 86 -5.02 -3.33 10.62
C ASN A 86 -5.46 -3.91 9.27
N ALA A 87 -4.57 -4.59 8.54
CA ALA A 87 -4.92 -5.22 7.28
C ALA A 87 -5.96 -6.34 7.48
N LYS A 88 -5.86 -7.13 8.55
CA LYS A 88 -6.86 -8.15 8.91
C LYS A 88 -8.22 -7.53 9.22
N GLN A 89 -8.23 -6.43 10.00
CA GLN A 89 -9.46 -5.69 10.29
C GLN A 89 -10.10 -5.15 9.01
N LEU A 90 -9.33 -4.58 8.09
CA LEU A 90 -9.83 -4.14 6.80
C LEU A 90 -10.44 -5.30 5.99
N LEU A 91 -9.80 -6.48 5.96
CA LEU A 91 -10.34 -7.65 5.26
C LEU A 91 -11.68 -8.12 5.83
N MET A 92 -11.86 -8.07 7.16
CA MET A 92 -13.12 -8.46 7.80
C MET A 92 -14.29 -7.54 7.42
N LEU A 93 -14.03 -6.32 6.96
CA LEU A 93 -15.06 -5.39 6.50
C LEU A 93 -15.62 -5.73 5.12
N ILE A 94 -14.95 -6.58 4.33
CA ILE A 94 -15.43 -6.93 2.99
C ILE A 94 -16.43 -8.09 3.08
N PRO A 95 -17.71 -7.85 2.74
CA PRO A 95 -18.73 -8.89 2.82
C PRO A 95 -18.40 -10.07 1.91
N ASN A 96 -18.74 -11.28 2.37
CA ASN A 96 -18.69 -12.44 1.50
C ASN A 96 -19.98 -12.50 0.67
N ASN A 97 -19.88 -12.11 -0.58
CA ASN A 97 -20.98 -12.10 -1.55
C ASN A 97 -20.99 -13.31 -2.49
N GLY A 98 -20.19 -14.34 -2.18
CA GLY A 98 -20.04 -15.53 -3.03
C GLY A 98 -19.13 -15.34 -4.25
N SER A 99 -18.61 -14.15 -4.49
CA SER A 99 -17.65 -13.91 -5.57
C SER A 99 -16.30 -14.57 -5.28
N LYS A 100 -15.67 -15.10 -6.32
CA LYS A 100 -14.31 -15.64 -6.25
C LYS A 100 -13.29 -14.54 -5.89
N LYS A 101 -13.44 -13.36 -6.48
CA LYS A 101 -12.60 -12.19 -6.18
C LYS A 101 -13.03 -11.50 -4.90
N LEU A 102 -12.06 -10.93 -4.19
CA LEU A 102 -12.32 -10.10 -3.02
C LEU A 102 -13.07 -8.83 -3.40
N LEU A 103 -12.62 -8.16 -4.47
CA LEU A 103 -13.22 -6.95 -5.02
C LEU A 103 -13.60 -7.17 -6.48
N ASP A 104 -14.77 -6.69 -6.87
CA ASP A 104 -15.23 -6.66 -8.26
C ASP A 104 -15.13 -5.23 -8.81
N ILE A 105 -13.90 -4.78 -9.01
CA ILE A 105 -13.57 -3.43 -9.47
C ILE A 105 -12.61 -3.51 -10.64
N GLN A 106 -12.94 -2.83 -11.73
CA GLN A 106 -12.05 -2.68 -12.86
C GLN A 106 -10.90 -1.69 -12.52
N GLN A 107 -9.69 -2.02 -12.93
CA GLN A 107 -8.51 -1.18 -12.67
C GLN A 107 -8.68 0.26 -13.19
N SER A 108 -9.25 0.41 -14.39
CA SER A 108 -9.53 1.72 -14.98
C SER A 108 -10.54 2.54 -14.17
N SER A 109 -11.58 1.89 -13.64
CA SER A 109 -12.57 2.55 -12.77
C SER A 109 -11.92 3.08 -11.49
N LEU A 110 -11.10 2.26 -10.83
CA LEU A 110 -10.38 2.71 -9.64
C LEU A 110 -9.46 3.89 -9.95
N GLN A 111 -8.65 3.80 -11.02
CA GLN A 111 -7.73 4.86 -11.40
C GLN A 111 -8.44 6.17 -11.73
N ASN A 112 -9.52 6.12 -12.50
CA ASN A 112 -10.27 7.30 -12.90
C ASN A 112 -10.96 7.96 -11.70
N MET A 113 -11.70 7.17 -10.91
CA MET A 113 -12.46 7.70 -9.77
C MET A 113 -11.53 8.25 -8.69
N PHE A 114 -10.46 7.54 -8.36
CA PHE A 114 -9.44 8.05 -7.42
C PHE A 114 -8.78 9.32 -7.94
N GLY A 115 -8.33 9.33 -9.19
CA GLY A 115 -7.69 10.50 -9.82
C GLY A 115 -8.60 11.74 -9.84
N ASP A 116 -9.88 11.56 -10.14
CA ASP A 116 -10.86 12.65 -10.13
C ASP A 116 -11.09 13.22 -8.73
N ARG A 117 -11.10 12.37 -7.70
CA ARG A 117 -11.19 12.83 -6.30
C ARG A 117 -9.94 13.61 -5.89
N ILE A 118 -8.76 13.12 -6.22
CA ILE A 118 -7.49 13.81 -5.93
C ILE A 118 -7.46 15.20 -6.58
N LYS A 119 -7.89 15.30 -7.85
CA LYS A 119 -8.00 16.61 -8.55
C LYS A 119 -8.98 17.56 -7.85
N LYS A 120 -10.17 17.07 -7.46
CA LYS A 120 -11.18 17.87 -6.74
C LYS A 120 -10.67 18.35 -5.39
N LEU A 121 -9.88 17.54 -4.69
CA LEU A 121 -9.23 17.91 -3.43
C LEU A 121 -8.05 18.87 -3.61
N LYS A 122 -7.63 19.14 -4.85
CA LYS A 122 -6.44 19.94 -5.16
C LYS A 122 -5.16 19.40 -4.49
N ILE A 123 -5.09 18.08 -4.29
CA ILE A 123 -3.89 17.43 -3.78
C ILE A 123 -2.93 17.26 -4.97
N HIS A 124 -1.77 17.92 -4.88
CA HIS A 124 -0.80 17.91 -5.96
C HIS A 124 -0.02 16.60 -6.01
N ASP A 125 0.18 16.10 -7.22
CA ASP A 125 1.08 15.00 -7.53
C ASP A 125 0.88 13.75 -6.67
N LEU A 126 -0.38 13.37 -6.39
CA LEU A 126 -0.72 12.13 -5.70
C LEU A 126 -1.36 11.14 -6.66
N HIS A 127 -0.80 9.94 -6.71
CA HIS A 127 -1.32 8.80 -7.47
C HIS A 127 -1.58 7.61 -6.54
N PHE A 128 -2.46 6.71 -6.92
CA PHE A 128 -2.74 5.51 -6.11
C PHE A 128 -1.46 4.71 -5.80
N HIS A 129 -0.50 4.66 -6.72
CA HIS A 129 0.78 3.96 -6.51
C HIS A 129 1.61 4.52 -5.35
N ASP A 130 1.41 5.77 -4.95
CA ASP A 130 2.11 6.38 -3.82
C ASP A 130 1.74 5.74 -2.47
N THR A 131 0.60 5.03 -2.39
CA THR A 131 0.24 4.20 -1.23
C THR A 131 1.31 3.16 -0.92
N ARG A 132 1.90 2.56 -1.97
CA ARG A 132 2.99 1.59 -1.80
C ARG A 132 4.25 2.25 -1.24
N HIS A 133 4.61 3.44 -1.70
CA HIS A 133 5.73 4.22 -1.14
C HIS A 133 5.47 4.58 0.32
N GLU A 134 4.26 5.00 0.64
CA GLU A 134 3.86 5.31 2.02
C GLU A 134 3.95 4.08 2.91
N GLY A 135 3.38 2.95 2.47
CA GLY A 135 3.42 1.69 3.23
C GLY A 135 4.83 1.20 3.49
N ILE A 136 5.70 1.21 2.48
CA ILE A 136 7.12 0.82 2.62
C ILE A 136 7.83 1.76 3.60
N SER A 137 7.63 3.06 3.49
CA SER A 137 8.21 4.04 4.40
C SER A 137 7.78 3.80 5.86
N ARG A 138 6.50 3.47 6.09
CA ARG A 138 6.00 3.10 7.42
C ARG A 138 6.64 1.82 7.94
N MET A 139 6.82 0.81 7.11
CA MET A 139 7.51 -0.43 7.51
C MET A 139 8.96 -0.17 7.93
N VAL A 140 9.68 0.66 7.19
CA VAL A 140 11.07 1.00 7.52
C VAL A 140 11.16 1.86 8.77
N ASN A 141 10.42 2.97 8.82
CA ASN A 141 10.59 3.99 9.85
C ASN A 141 9.92 3.61 11.17
N LEU A 142 8.71 3.04 11.13
CA LEU A 142 7.93 2.75 12.33
C LEU A 142 8.16 1.32 12.84
N ARG A 143 8.28 0.35 11.91
CA ARG A 143 8.39 -1.07 12.27
C ARG A 143 9.82 -1.61 12.22
N LYS A 144 10.78 -0.80 11.79
CA LYS A 144 12.21 -1.15 11.72
C LYS A 144 12.49 -2.45 10.93
N VAL A 145 11.72 -2.69 9.88
CA VAL A 145 11.85 -3.88 9.04
C VAL A 145 13.15 -3.81 8.23
N SER A 146 13.93 -4.88 8.21
CA SER A 146 15.19 -4.93 7.43
C SER A 146 14.93 -4.98 5.92
N VAL A 147 15.96 -4.66 5.14
CA VAL A 147 15.89 -4.67 3.66
C VAL A 147 15.50 -6.05 3.13
N GLU A 148 16.08 -7.11 3.69
CA GLU A 148 15.85 -8.49 3.26
C GLU A 148 14.40 -8.92 3.51
N VAL A 149 13.85 -8.58 4.67
CA VAL A 149 12.44 -8.84 5.01
C VAL A 149 11.54 -8.03 4.12
N LEU A 150 11.86 -6.75 3.90
CA LEU A 150 11.07 -5.86 3.04
C LEU A 150 11.05 -6.35 1.59
N MET A 151 12.17 -6.89 1.07
CA MET A 151 12.23 -7.50 -0.26
C MET A 151 11.22 -8.64 -0.40
N LYS A 152 11.12 -9.51 0.60
CA LYS A 152 10.14 -10.62 0.61
C LYS A 152 8.70 -10.10 0.60
N ILE A 153 8.39 -9.11 1.42
CA ILE A 153 7.04 -8.53 1.50
C ILE A 153 6.65 -7.88 0.18
N THR A 154 7.54 -7.07 -0.37
CA THR A 154 7.24 -6.22 -1.54
C THR A 154 7.48 -6.90 -2.88
N GLY A 155 8.24 -8.01 -2.90
CA GLY A 155 8.61 -8.70 -4.13
C GLY A 155 9.67 -7.97 -4.97
N HIS A 156 10.53 -7.15 -4.36
CA HIS A 156 11.67 -6.57 -5.06
C HIS A 156 12.78 -7.62 -5.25
N LYS A 157 13.23 -7.80 -6.50
CA LYS A 157 14.32 -8.73 -6.83
C LYS A 157 15.72 -8.20 -6.48
N SER A 158 15.84 -6.88 -6.30
CA SER A 158 17.09 -6.21 -5.98
C SER A 158 16.91 -5.26 -4.80
N PRO A 159 17.83 -5.25 -3.83
CA PRO A 159 17.78 -4.33 -2.71
C PRO A 159 18.09 -2.89 -3.10
N LYS A 160 18.72 -2.66 -4.26
CA LYS A 160 19.22 -1.34 -4.69
C LYS A 160 18.18 -0.23 -4.62
N ILE A 161 16.96 -0.51 -5.10
CA ILE A 161 15.87 0.48 -5.09
C ILE A 161 15.44 0.78 -3.65
N LEU A 162 15.28 -0.26 -2.83
CA LEU A 162 14.88 -0.12 -1.44
C LEU A 162 15.93 0.63 -0.62
N ILE A 163 17.20 0.27 -0.77
CA ILE A 163 18.31 0.93 -0.07
C ILE A 163 18.36 2.42 -0.44
N ASN A 164 18.36 2.75 -1.73
CA ASN A 164 18.52 4.13 -2.19
C ASN A 164 17.34 5.04 -1.80
N ILE A 165 16.14 4.49 -1.64
CA ILE A 165 14.94 5.28 -1.36
C ILE A 165 14.63 5.32 0.14
N TYR A 166 14.75 4.19 0.84
CA TYR A 166 14.21 4.01 2.20
C TYR A 166 15.27 3.78 3.27
N TYR A 167 16.49 3.34 2.92
CA TYR A 167 17.57 3.02 3.86
C TYR A 167 18.82 3.86 3.55
N ASN A 168 18.65 5.13 3.26
CA ASN A 168 19.75 6.05 3.03
C ASN A 168 19.78 7.11 4.14
N PRO A 169 20.25 6.77 5.36
CA PRO A 169 20.29 7.71 6.47
C PRO A 169 21.25 8.86 6.19
N THR A 170 20.94 10.02 6.69
CA THR A 170 21.82 11.19 6.68
C THR A 170 23.01 10.95 7.62
N VAL A 171 24.08 11.74 7.45
CA VAL A 171 25.25 11.65 8.34
C VAL A 171 24.86 11.92 9.80
N SER A 172 23.89 12.81 10.03
CA SER A 172 23.36 13.08 11.39
C SER A 172 22.67 11.85 11.99
N GLU A 173 21.79 11.20 11.23
CA GLU A 173 21.12 9.96 11.65
C GLU A 173 22.11 8.83 11.94
N ILE A 174 23.16 8.70 11.09
CA ILE A 174 24.25 7.74 11.34
C ILE A 174 24.96 8.07 12.64
N GLY A 175 25.26 9.35 12.88
CA GLY A 175 25.86 9.80 14.13
C GLY A 175 25.04 9.44 15.37
N GLU A 176 23.73 9.65 15.31
CA GLU A 176 22.80 9.26 16.38
C GLU A 176 22.77 7.74 16.60
N MET A 177 22.75 6.95 15.55
CA MET A 177 22.81 5.48 15.63
C MET A 177 24.11 5.00 16.29
N LEU A 178 25.26 5.60 15.94
CA LEU A 178 26.57 5.24 16.50
C LEU A 178 26.72 5.63 17.96
N ASN A 179 26.07 6.70 18.39
CA ASN A 179 26.15 7.20 19.78
C ASN A 179 25.10 6.60 20.72
N GLY A 180 24.30 5.63 20.23
CA GLY A 180 23.37 4.88 21.07
C GLY A 180 22.24 5.73 21.67
N SER A 181 21.76 6.74 20.97
CA SER A 181 20.56 7.48 21.39
C SER A 181 19.36 6.53 21.32
N SER A 182 18.95 6.07 22.49
CA SER A 182 17.83 5.17 22.76
C SER A 182 16.51 5.86 22.47
#